data_212d60a0b9f22feecc3f134fde2a1543
#
_entry.id   212d60a0b9f22feecc3f134fde2a1543
#
_cell.length_a   1.000
_cell.length_b   1.000
_cell.length_c   1.000
_cell.angle_alpha   90.00
_cell.angle_beta   90.00
_cell.angle_gamma   90.00
#
_symmetry.space_group_name_H-M   'P 1'
#
loop_
_entity.id
_entity.type
_entity.pdbx_description
1 polymer ?
#
loop_
_entity_poly.entity_id
_entity_poly.type
_entity_poly.pdbx_seq_one_letter_code
_entity_poly.pdbx_strand_id
1 'polypeptide(L)'
;MISTSAVDAYIDKNSRRFVDELKELCSFPSISNHGRDAIGPARDWLADRLSRHTDRVETLEAGGMPALYAEVKGAGRRKLLLYEHYDVQPVDPIDLWASPPFEPAETDGRIVARGVADDKADVMARIHALETLKSLGEVPVTLRFLIEGEEEIGSKTFEKIAHDHADKLRADGCLWESGSSFDDAGRPTLQFGCRGLVYVTLRVKMLDFDQHSGWASIYPSAAMYLIGALASLRDQDMNIKIDGFYDKVVKPTEADRRMMAAIDSEIEKRRQLVGFDKLVRDPKPDQVIEQMLFLPTCNIAGVTTGYQGPGSKTVLPAEATAKLDFRLIPDQDPADVLHLLRTHLDRSGFEKVEILAGEGEKPARSDVNSAVARAVIDCVRDMYGEPVLWPFMPATGPMHPVVADLGVPTVLPVGVGRPDNRIHAPNENIRAEDYVNTVRLMCRVWERFGAA
;
A
#
# COMPACT_ATOMS: atom_id res chain seq x y z
N MET A 1 -26.03 -0.05 -23.34
CA MET A 1 -24.98 -0.92 -22.77
C MET A 1 -24.27 -1.61 -23.91
N ILE A 2 -22.94 -1.61 -23.87
CA ILE A 2 -22.10 -2.34 -24.83
C ILE A 2 -22.17 -3.82 -24.49
N SER A 3 -22.24 -4.71 -25.49
CA SER A 3 -22.30 -6.15 -25.19
C SER A 3 -20.95 -6.66 -24.68
N THR A 4 -20.95 -7.52 -23.68
CA THR A 4 -19.74 -8.15 -23.13
C THR A 4 -18.92 -8.83 -24.23
N SER A 5 -19.57 -9.50 -25.19
CA SER A 5 -18.90 -10.15 -26.31
C SER A 5 -18.17 -9.15 -27.26
N ALA A 6 -18.71 -7.94 -27.42
CA ALA A 6 -18.06 -6.91 -28.24
C ALA A 6 -16.81 -6.35 -27.49
N VAL A 7 -16.92 -6.17 -26.17
CA VAL A 7 -15.79 -5.77 -25.30
C VAL A 7 -14.68 -6.81 -25.38
N ASP A 8 -15.03 -8.09 -25.15
CA ASP A 8 -14.04 -9.18 -25.16
C ASP A 8 -13.38 -9.31 -26.55
N ALA A 9 -14.14 -9.25 -27.63
CA ALA A 9 -13.60 -9.32 -28.99
C ALA A 9 -12.66 -8.14 -29.34
N TYR A 10 -12.96 -6.93 -28.86
CA TYR A 10 -12.07 -5.78 -29.03
C TYR A 10 -10.77 -5.96 -28.27
N ILE A 11 -10.86 -6.41 -27.01
CA ILE A 11 -9.69 -6.64 -26.14
C ILE A 11 -8.83 -7.76 -26.75
N ASP A 12 -9.41 -8.88 -27.16
CA ASP A 12 -8.67 -10.00 -27.78
C ASP A 12 -7.90 -9.54 -29.01
N LYS A 13 -8.54 -8.77 -29.89
CA LYS A 13 -7.91 -8.20 -31.10
C LYS A 13 -6.74 -7.27 -30.77
N ASN A 14 -6.78 -6.55 -29.65
CA ASN A 14 -5.80 -5.54 -29.29
C ASN A 14 -4.83 -6.00 -28.18
N SER A 15 -4.99 -7.20 -27.64
CA SER A 15 -4.24 -7.69 -26.48
C SER A 15 -2.72 -7.59 -26.65
N ARG A 16 -2.20 -7.91 -27.84
CA ARG A 16 -0.76 -7.79 -28.11
C ARG A 16 -0.29 -6.33 -28.00
N ARG A 17 -0.99 -5.41 -28.63
CA ARG A 17 -0.68 -3.98 -28.55
C ARG A 17 -0.76 -3.45 -27.12
N PHE A 18 -1.76 -3.87 -26.36
CA PHE A 18 -1.92 -3.50 -24.95
C PHE A 18 -0.71 -3.94 -24.11
N VAL A 19 -0.22 -5.15 -24.34
CA VAL A 19 1.01 -5.65 -23.69
C VAL A 19 2.22 -4.85 -24.13
N ASP A 20 2.36 -4.52 -25.43
CA ASP A 20 3.51 -3.75 -25.92
C ASP A 20 3.52 -2.33 -25.34
N GLU A 21 2.36 -1.67 -25.17
CA GLU A 21 2.24 -0.36 -24.54
C GLU A 21 2.51 -0.38 -23.03
N LEU A 22 2.09 -1.44 -22.33
CA LEU A 22 2.50 -1.64 -20.94
C LEU A 22 4.02 -1.77 -20.81
N LYS A 23 4.65 -2.53 -21.69
CA LYS A 23 6.12 -2.66 -21.71
C LYS A 23 6.79 -1.32 -22.00
N GLU A 24 6.22 -0.48 -22.85
CA GLU A 24 6.73 0.88 -23.11
C GLU A 24 6.70 1.71 -21.81
N LEU A 25 5.59 1.71 -21.05
CA LEU A 25 5.54 2.40 -19.76
C LEU A 25 6.55 1.82 -18.76
N CYS A 26 6.72 0.51 -18.73
CA CYS A 26 7.70 -0.13 -17.82
C CYS A 26 9.16 0.18 -18.21
N SER A 27 9.45 0.66 -19.41
CA SER A 27 10.79 1.06 -19.80
C SER A 27 11.27 2.37 -19.19
N PHE A 28 10.37 3.18 -18.60
CA PHE A 28 10.75 4.40 -17.90
C PHE A 28 11.17 4.08 -16.47
N PRO A 29 12.43 4.41 -16.06
CA PRO A 29 12.93 4.18 -14.71
C PRO A 29 12.42 5.25 -13.72
N SER A 30 11.12 5.27 -13.49
CA SER A 30 10.42 6.25 -12.65
C SER A 30 10.63 5.99 -11.14
N ILE A 31 11.89 5.87 -10.71
CA ILE A 31 12.24 5.64 -9.30
C ILE A 31 12.10 6.96 -8.52
N SER A 32 11.07 7.07 -7.67
CA SER A 32 10.80 8.29 -6.90
C SER A 32 11.94 8.68 -5.95
N ASN A 33 12.69 7.71 -5.41
CA ASN A 33 13.89 7.97 -4.60
C ASN A 33 15.01 8.73 -5.36
N HIS A 34 15.00 8.74 -6.68
CA HIS A 34 15.95 9.47 -7.52
C HIS A 34 15.51 10.92 -7.80
N GLY A 35 14.36 11.32 -7.31
CA GLY A 35 13.84 12.66 -7.39
C GLY A 35 12.95 12.93 -8.61
N ARG A 36 12.47 14.16 -8.66
CA ARG A 36 11.41 14.61 -9.58
C ARG A 36 11.75 14.42 -11.07
N ASP A 37 13.02 14.63 -11.43
CA ASP A 37 13.46 14.52 -12.83
C ASP A 37 13.43 13.07 -13.32
N ALA A 38 13.63 12.10 -12.43
CA ALA A 38 13.61 10.68 -12.77
C ALA A 38 12.20 10.19 -13.13
N ILE A 39 11.16 10.71 -12.49
CA ILE A 39 9.77 10.28 -12.73
C ILE A 39 9.09 11.07 -13.87
N GLY A 40 9.65 12.23 -14.26
CA GLY A 40 9.09 13.13 -15.26
C GLY A 40 8.73 12.45 -16.58
N PRO A 41 9.65 11.69 -17.20
CA PRO A 41 9.38 11.01 -18.48
C PRO A 41 8.18 10.06 -18.46
N ALA A 42 7.97 9.29 -17.38
CA ALA A 42 6.81 8.41 -17.24
C ALA A 42 5.52 9.21 -17.10
N ARG A 43 5.53 10.27 -16.29
CA ARG A 43 4.40 11.19 -16.15
C ARG A 43 4.00 11.80 -17.48
N ASP A 44 4.96 12.33 -18.23
CA ASP A 44 4.70 13.05 -19.48
C ASP A 44 4.16 12.08 -20.55
N TRP A 45 4.68 10.86 -20.60
CA TRP A 45 4.16 9.80 -21.45
C TRP A 45 2.70 9.44 -21.11
N LEU A 46 2.39 9.28 -19.82
CA LEU A 46 1.03 9.02 -19.35
C LEU A 46 0.08 10.19 -19.65
N ALA A 47 0.55 11.43 -19.48
CA ALA A 47 -0.23 12.62 -19.83
C ALA A 47 -0.57 12.66 -21.33
N ASP A 48 0.39 12.38 -22.21
CA ASP A 48 0.15 12.23 -23.67
C ASP A 48 -0.88 11.13 -23.93
N ARG A 49 -0.73 9.98 -23.27
CA ARG A 49 -1.61 8.83 -23.45
C ARG A 49 -3.05 9.15 -23.05
N LEU A 50 -3.26 9.79 -21.91
CA LEU A 50 -4.59 10.23 -21.45
C LEU A 50 -5.18 11.33 -22.33
N SER A 51 -4.36 12.25 -22.86
CA SER A 51 -4.80 13.35 -23.71
C SER A 51 -5.48 12.86 -25.02
N ARG A 52 -5.21 11.64 -25.44
CA ARG A 52 -5.90 11.00 -26.58
C ARG A 52 -7.38 10.72 -26.30
N HIS A 53 -7.76 10.74 -25.02
CA HIS A 53 -9.11 10.42 -24.57
C HIS A 53 -9.86 11.60 -23.96
N THR A 54 -9.16 12.68 -23.54
CA THR A 54 -9.75 13.87 -22.93
C THR A 54 -8.84 15.08 -23.03
N ASP A 55 -9.44 16.28 -23.15
CA ASP A 55 -8.70 17.55 -23.07
C ASP A 55 -8.41 17.99 -21.62
N ARG A 56 -8.95 17.28 -20.62
CA ARG A 56 -8.82 17.60 -19.21
C ARG A 56 -7.74 16.73 -18.57
N VAL A 57 -6.49 17.03 -18.91
CA VAL A 57 -5.29 16.43 -18.28
C VAL A 57 -4.53 17.54 -17.59
N GLU A 58 -4.27 17.38 -16.29
CA GLU A 58 -3.64 18.38 -15.45
C GLU A 58 -2.57 17.74 -14.56
N THR A 59 -1.52 18.47 -14.27
CA THR A 59 -0.55 18.10 -13.23
C THR A 59 -0.93 18.80 -11.94
N LEU A 60 -1.13 18.03 -10.85
CA LEU A 60 -1.42 18.54 -9.52
C LEU A 60 -0.12 18.61 -8.71
N GLU A 61 0.10 19.74 -8.06
CA GLU A 61 1.33 20.06 -7.34
C GLU A 61 1.02 20.39 -5.87
N ALA A 62 1.80 19.80 -4.96
CA ALA A 62 1.67 20.09 -3.53
C ALA A 62 3.03 20.31 -2.82
N GLY A 63 4.11 20.42 -3.62
CA GLY A 63 5.48 20.61 -3.14
C GLY A 63 6.32 19.34 -3.08
N GLY A 64 5.72 18.17 -3.34
CA GLY A 64 6.40 16.87 -3.52
C GLY A 64 6.51 16.48 -4.99
N MET A 65 6.36 15.17 -5.25
CA MET A 65 6.26 14.68 -6.62
C MET A 65 4.89 15.03 -7.21
N PRO A 66 4.81 15.36 -8.50
CA PRO A 66 3.55 15.75 -9.13
C PRO A 66 2.62 14.54 -9.32
N ALA A 67 1.33 14.73 -9.07
CA ALA A 67 0.30 13.79 -9.47
C ALA A 67 -0.32 14.20 -10.81
N LEU A 68 -0.70 13.22 -11.61
CA LEU A 68 -1.40 13.42 -12.86
C LEU A 68 -2.91 13.24 -12.62
N TYR A 69 -3.71 14.23 -13.04
CA TYR A 69 -5.17 14.15 -13.00
C TYR A 69 -5.75 14.22 -14.41
N ALA A 70 -6.77 13.38 -14.66
CA ALA A 70 -7.54 13.47 -15.90
C ALA A 70 -9.03 13.20 -15.63
N GLU A 71 -9.92 13.93 -16.32
CA GLU A 71 -11.35 13.69 -16.25
C GLU A 71 -11.91 13.34 -17.65
N VAL A 72 -12.59 12.19 -17.71
CA VAL A 72 -13.31 11.74 -18.91
C VAL A 72 -14.79 11.72 -18.60
N LYS A 73 -15.57 12.59 -19.23
CA LYS A 73 -17.03 12.61 -19.07
C LYS A 73 -17.65 11.33 -19.61
N GLY A 74 -18.47 10.70 -18.79
CA GLY A 74 -19.31 9.57 -19.18
C GLY A 74 -20.76 9.97 -19.42
N ALA A 75 -21.55 9.07 -20.01
CA ALA A 75 -22.97 9.25 -20.28
C ALA A 75 -23.82 9.18 -19.00
N GLY A 76 -23.39 8.43 -18.01
CA GLY A 76 -24.07 8.26 -16.72
C GLY A 76 -23.90 9.44 -15.76
N ARG A 77 -24.68 9.45 -14.70
CA ARG A 77 -24.62 10.50 -13.67
C ARG A 77 -23.50 10.28 -12.64
N ARG A 78 -23.07 9.03 -12.44
CA ARG A 78 -22.06 8.67 -11.45
C ARG A 78 -20.67 9.10 -11.89
N LYS A 79 -19.83 9.35 -10.88
CA LYS A 79 -18.40 9.62 -11.00
C LYS A 79 -17.63 8.52 -10.31
N LEU A 80 -16.58 8.03 -10.94
CA LEU A 80 -15.67 7.02 -10.40
C LEU A 80 -14.26 7.59 -10.38
N LEU A 81 -13.66 7.64 -9.19
CA LEU A 81 -12.26 7.95 -9.01
C LEU A 81 -11.43 6.69 -9.26
N LEU A 82 -10.33 6.83 -9.94
CA LEU A 82 -9.33 5.79 -10.21
C LEU A 82 -8.01 6.27 -9.65
N TYR A 83 -7.57 5.67 -8.55
CA TYR A 83 -6.29 5.98 -7.93
C TYR A 83 -5.25 4.95 -8.33
N GLU A 84 -4.08 5.44 -8.72
CA GLU A 84 -2.90 4.68 -9.12
C GLU A 84 -1.63 5.47 -8.84
N HIS A 85 -0.47 4.82 -9.03
CA HIS A 85 0.81 5.52 -9.04
C HIS A 85 1.71 5.11 -10.23
N TYR A 86 2.63 5.97 -10.61
CA TYR A 86 3.54 5.74 -11.73
C TYR A 86 5.02 5.67 -11.34
N ASP A 87 5.33 5.96 -10.07
CA ASP A 87 6.65 5.75 -9.52
C ASP A 87 6.88 4.28 -9.15
N VAL A 88 8.12 3.92 -8.94
CA VAL A 88 8.53 2.55 -8.66
C VAL A 88 9.68 2.51 -7.65
N GLN A 89 9.81 1.37 -6.95
CA GLN A 89 10.93 1.08 -6.05
C GLN A 89 12.27 0.99 -6.76
N PRO A 90 13.40 1.25 -6.06
CA PRO A 90 14.74 0.92 -6.53
C PRO A 90 14.89 -0.54 -6.97
N VAL A 91 15.88 -0.78 -7.81
CA VAL A 91 16.07 -2.11 -8.44
C VAL A 91 17.09 -2.99 -7.71
N ASP A 92 17.71 -2.47 -6.66
CA ASP A 92 18.73 -3.20 -5.92
C ASP A 92 18.17 -4.44 -5.19
N PRO A 93 18.94 -5.53 -5.13
CA PRO A 93 20.27 -5.72 -5.73
C PRO A 93 20.18 -6.08 -7.23
N ILE A 94 20.84 -5.29 -8.08
CA ILE A 94 20.78 -5.42 -9.55
C ILE A 94 21.26 -6.77 -10.07
N ASP A 95 22.25 -7.36 -9.42
CA ASP A 95 22.88 -8.64 -9.82
C ASP A 95 21.93 -9.85 -9.74
N LEU A 96 20.78 -9.70 -9.08
CA LEU A 96 19.76 -10.76 -8.97
C LEU A 96 18.69 -10.70 -10.05
N TRP A 97 18.72 -9.71 -10.93
CA TRP A 97 17.80 -9.62 -12.05
C TRP A 97 18.27 -10.51 -13.22
N ALA A 98 17.35 -11.32 -13.75
CA ALA A 98 17.61 -12.19 -14.91
C ALA A 98 17.66 -11.40 -16.24
N SER A 99 17.01 -10.23 -16.30
CA SER A 99 17.04 -9.27 -17.40
C SER A 99 17.11 -7.86 -16.83
N PRO A 100 17.59 -6.84 -17.58
CA PRO A 100 17.59 -5.46 -17.11
C PRO A 100 16.20 -5.02 -16.67
N PRO A 101 16.02 -4.45 -15.46
CA PRO A 101 14.69 -4.19 -14.87
C PRO A 101 13.81 -3.22 -15.65
N PHE A 102 14.39 -2.36 -16.49
CA PHE A 102 13.68 -1.40 -17.36
C PHE A 102 13.77 -1.76 -18.86
N GLU A 103 14.14 -3.01 -19.17
CA GLU A 103 14.02 -3.62 -20.49
C GLU A 103 13.01 -4.78 -20.41
N PRO A 104 11.69 -4.50 -20.46
CA PRO A 104 10.65 -5.48 -20.17
C PRO A 104 10.75 -6.73 -21.03
N ALA A 105 10.96 -7.87 -20.40
CA ALA A 105 11.09 -9.16 -21.06
C ALA A 105 9.79 -9.98 -20.95
N GLU A 106 9.49 -10.74 -21.98
CA GLU A 106 8.43 -11.75 -21.95
C GLU A 106 9.03 -13.13 -21.89
N THR A 107 8.66 -13.90 -20.85
CA THR A 107 9.14 -15.27 -20.67
C THR A 107 8.01 -16.11 -20.08
N ASP A 108 7.70 -17.23 -20.72
CA ASP A 108 6.69 -18.20 -20.25
C ASP A 108 5.33 -17.58 -19.93
N GLY A 109 4.86 -16.64 -20.75
CA GLY A 109 3.59 -15.95 -20.56
C GLY A 109 3.60 -14.89 -19.46
N ARG A 110 4.78 -14.56 -18.93
CA ARG A 110 5.00 -13.50 -17.94
C ARG A 110 5.71 -12.30 -18.56
N ILE A 111 5.40 -11.12 -18.08
CA ILE A 111 6.11 -9.87 -18.34
C ILE A 111 6.95 -9.57 -17.11
N VAL A 112 8.26 -9.45 -17.29
CA VAL A 112 9.24 -9.20 -16.22
C VAL A 112 9.79 -7.78 -16.37
N ALA A 113 9.55 -6.92 -15.39
CA ALA A 113 10.09 -5.56 -15.32
C ALA A 113 9.85 -4.97 -13.93
N ARG A 114 10.64 -3.97 -13.50
CA ARG A 114 10.33 -3.18 -12.30
C ARG A 114 9.09 -2.32 -12.53
N GLY A 115 8.17 -2.33 -11.55
CA GLY A 115 6.91 -1.56 -11.60
C GLY A 115 5.83 -2.21 -12.46
N VAL A 116 6.07 -3.42 -12.99
CA VAL A 116 5.06 -4.06 -13.83
C VAL A 116 3.87 -4.59 -13.02
N ALA A 117 4.10 -5.02 -11.78
CA ALA A 117 3.04 -5.46 -10.86
C ALA A 117 2.58 -4.34 -9.94
N ASP A 118 3.47 -3.39 -9.67
CA ASP A 118 3.30 -2.31 -8.72
C ASP A 118 3.82 -0.99 -9.31
N ASP A 119 2.99 -0.18 -10.01
CA ASP A 119 1.55 -0.32 -10.28
C ASP A 119 1.21 -0.11 -11.77
N LYS A 120 2.24 -0.07 -12.65
CA LYS A 120 2.10 0.31 -14.08
C LYS A 120 1.12 -0.55 -14.86
N ALA A 121 0.93 -1.84 -14.49
CA ALA A 121 -0.05 -2.68 -15.16
C ALA A 121 -1.48 -2.24 -14.87
N ASP A 122 -1.79 -1.84 -13.64
CA ASP A 122 -3.14 -1.39 -13.30
C ASP A 122 -3.44 -0.02 -13.92
N VAL A 123 -2.46 0.92 -13.89
CA VAL A 123 -2.54 2.18 -14.65
C VAL A 123 -2.92 1.92 -16.10
N MET A 124 -2.16 1.05 -16.79
CA MET A 124 -2.41 0.78 -18.22
C MET A 124 -3.68 -0.01 -18.46
N ALA A 125 -4.05 -0.93 -17.59
CA ALA A 125 -5.30 -1.68 -17.71
C ALA A 125 -6.51 -0.75 -17.69
N ARG A 126 -6.50 0.29 -16.84
CA ARG A 126 -7.57 1.30 -16.80
C ARG A 126 -7.58 2.19 -18.03
N ILE A 127 -6.42 2.58 -18.55
CA ILE A 127 -6.34 3.35 -19.81
C ILE A 127 -6.85 2.51 -20.99
N HIS A 128 -6.51 1.22 -21.05
CA HIS A 128 -6.98 0.35 -22.13
C HIS A 128 -8.47 -0.01 -22.00
N ALA A 129 -9.01 -0.08 -20.78
CA ALA A 129 -10.46 -0.21 -20.58
C ALA A 129 -11.20 1.04 -21.07
N LEU A 130 -10.67 2.25 -20.78
CA LEU A 130 -11.20 3.50 -21.31
C LEU A 130 -11.19 3.53 -22.85
N GLU A 131 -10.06 3.17 -23.46
CA GLU A 131 -9.93 3.06 -24.92
C GLU A 131 -10.96 2.09 -25.51
N THR A 132 -11.08 0.91 -24.89
CA THR A 132 -12.01 -0.14 -25.33
C THR A 132 -13.45 0.38 -25.35
N LEU A 133 -13.92 0.96 -24.25
CA LEU A 133 -15.29 1.46 -24.16
C LEU A 133 -15.53 2.62 -25.13
N LYS A 134 -14.60 3.58 -25.25
CA LYS A 134 -14.72 4.68 -26.21
C LYS A 134 -14.73 4.22 -27.66
N SER A 135 -14.02 3.15 -27.98
CA SER A 135 -13.99 2.60 -29.35
C SER A 135 -15.28 1.87 -29.72
N LEU A 136 -16.03 1.38 -28.73
CA LEU A 136 -17.27 0.63 -28.92
C LEU A 136 -18.54 1.47 -28.69
N GLY A 137 -18.40 2.66 -28.09
CA GLY A 137 -19.53 3.52 -27.78
C GLY A 137 -19.20 4.61 -26.77
N GLU A 138 -20.04 4.77 -25.76
CA GLU A 138 -19.89 5.79 -24.73
C GLU A 138 -19.39 5.17 -23.43
N VAL A 139 -18.52 5.90 -22.72
CA VAL A 139 -18.10 5.54 -21.35
C VAL A 139 -19.31 5.70 -20.41
N PRO A 140 -19.73 4.66 -19.68
CA PRO A 140 -20.99 4.67 -18.92
C PRO A 140 -20.96 5.52 -17.64
N VAL A 141 -19.78 5.90 -17.16
CA VAL A 141 -19.54 6.63 -15.91
C VAL A 141 -18.48 7.69 -16.13
N THR A 142 -18.61 8.87 -15.50
CA THR A 142 -17.53 9.86 -15.54
C THR A 142 -16.32 9.32 -14.77
N LEU A 143 -15.17 9.21 -15.43
CA LEU A 143 -13.93 8.71 -14.85
C LEU A 143 -13.03 9.88 -14.44
N ARG A 144 -12.44 9.77 -13.28
CA ARG A 144 -11.45 10.69 -12.73
C ARG A 144 -10.20 9.91 -12.39
N PHE A 145 -9.16 10.07 -13.19
CA PHE A 145 -7.85 9.46 -12.94
C PHE A 145 -7.06 10.36 -11.99
N LEU A 146 -6.48 9.78 -10.97
CA LEU A 146 -5.48 10.37 -10.10
C LEU A 146 -4.32 9.40 -10.02
N ILE A 147 -3.19 9.76 -10.65
CA ILE A 147 -2.01 8.91 -10.74
C ILE A 147 -0.86 9.66 -10.08
N GLU A 148 -0.45 9.25 -8.87
CA GLU A 148 0.59 9.93 -8.13
C GLU A 148 2.01 9.46 -8.49
N GLY A 149 3.03 10.19 -8.05
CA GLY A 149 4.42 9.92 -8.35
C GLY A 149 5.31 9.78 -7.12
N GLU A 150 4.73 9.55 -5.93
CA GLU A 150 5.48 9.42 -4.67
C GLU A 150 4.89 8.35 -3.72
N GLU A 151 4.09 7.40 -4.25
CA GLU A 151 3.53 6.31 -3.44
C GLU A 151 4.65 5.52 -2.77
N GLU A 152 5.65 5.14 -3.52
CA GLU A 152 6.78 4.31 -3.12
C GLU A 152 7.76 4.97 -2.12
N ILE A 153 7.54 6.25 -1.81
CA ILE A 153 8.26 7.00 -0.79
C ILE A 153 7.32 7.56 0.30
N GLY A 154 6.09 6.99 0.40
CA GLY A 154 5.12 7.24 1.46
C GLY A 154 4.20 8.42 1.21
N SER A 155 3.88 8.73 -0.06
CA SER A 155 2.80 9.69 -0.46
C SER A 155 2.78 11.00 0.34
N LYS A 156 3.94 11.60 0.54
CA LYS A 156 4.17 12.70 1.52
C LYS A 156 3.29 13.92 1.30
N THR A 157 2.87 14.16 0.06
CA THR A 157 2.05 15.32 -0.28
C THR A 157 0.64 14.95 -0.73
N PHE A 158 0.29 13.67 -0.73
CA PHE A 158 -1.01 13.19 -1.19
C PHE A 158 -2.19 13.74 -0.38
N GLU A 159 -2.09 13.79 0.96
CA GLU A 159 -3.12 14.39 1.81
C GLU A 159 -3.39 15.85 1.40
N LYS A 160 -2.33 16.61 1.13
CA LYS A 160 -2.45 17.99 0.66
C LYS A 160 -3.07 18.06 -0.75
N ILE A 161 -2.68 17.18 -1.68
CA ILE A 161 -3.30 17.08 -3.00
C ILE A 161 -4.81 16.80 -2.86
N ALA A 162 -5.17 15.86 -2.01
CA ALA A 162 -6.56 15.48 -1.79
C ALA A 162 -7.40 16.63 -1.22
N HIS A 163 -6.86 17.41 -0.29
CA HIS A 163 -7.55 18.55 0.29
C HIS A 163 -7.63 19.75 -0.67
N ASP A 164 -6.53 20.12 -1.32
CA ASP A 164 -6.48 21.28 -2.22
C ASP A 164 -7.34 21.06 -3.49
N HIS A 165 -7.55 19.80 -3.89
CA HIS A 165 -8.30 19.42 -5.08
C HIS A 165 -9.51 18.53 -4.78
N ALA A 166 -10.12 18.68 -3.61
CA ALA A 166 -11.25 17.88 -3.16
C ALA A 166 -12.44 17.88 -4.15
N ASP A 167 -12.68 18.96 -4.86
CA ASP A 167 -13.70 19.09 -5.89
C ASP A 167 -13.44 18.16 -7.10
N LYS A 168 -12.17 17.92 -7.43
CA LYS A 168 -11.75 17.00 -8.50
C LYS A 168 -11.81 15.54 -8.05
N LEU A 169 -11.58 15.25 -6.77
CA LEU A 169 -11.46 13.88 -6.27
C LEU A 169 -12.77 13.32 -5.69
N ARG A 170 -13.74 14.16 -5.29
CA ARG A 170 -15.05 13.67 -4.84
C ARG A 170 -15.77 12.90 -5.93
N ALA A 171 -16.14 11.66 -5.63
CA ALA A 171 -16.78 10.73 -6.54
C ALA A 171 -17.83 9.87 -5.81
N ASP A 172 -18.63 9.13 -6.54
CA ASP A 172 -19.62 8.20 -5.99
C ASP A 172 -19.00 6.84 -5.61
N GLY A 173 -17.74 6.62 -5.97
CA GLY A 173 -16.92 5.48 -5.63
C GLY A 173 -15.48 5.67 -6.10
N CYS A 174 -14.56 4.88 -5.55
CA CYS A 174 -13.16 4.84 -5.96
C CYS A 174 -12.72 3.39 -6.18
N LEU A 175 -11.99 3.14 -7.26
CA LEU A 175 -11.15 1.98 -7.43
C LEU A 175 -9.72 2.40 -7.08
N TRP A 176 -9.18 1.82 -6.04
CA TRP A 176 -7.80 1.99 -5.64
C TRP A 176 -6.89 1.11 -6.49
N GLU A 177 -5.59 1.31 -6.46
CA GLU A 177 -4.64 0.35 -7.03
C GLU A 177 -4.97 -1.07 -6.54
N SER A 178 -4.67 -2.08 -7.34
CA SER A 178 -4.95 -3.45 -6.94
C SER A 178 -3.83 -3.99 -6.07
N GLY A 179 -4.14 -4.39 -4.87
CA GLY A 179 -3.20 -5.09 -3.99
C GLY A 179 -3.04 -6.57 -4.35
N SER A 180 -3.00 -7.43 -3.33
CA SER A 180 -3.03 -8.88 -3.52
C SER A 180 -4.35 -9.31 -4.14
N SER A 181 -4.39 -9.52 -5.44
CA SER A 181 -5.59 -9.80 -6.23
C SER A 181 -6.03 -11.26 -6.18
N PHE A 182 -5.10 -12.17 -5.89
CA PHE A 182 -5.37 -13.60 -5.76
C PHE A 182 -4.61 -14.16 -4.55
N ASP A 183 -5.27 -15.07 -3.84
CA ASP A 183 -4.60 -15.85 -2.78
C ASP A 183 -3.80 -17.03 -3.35
N ASP A 184 -3.10 -17.78 -2.49
CA ASP A 184 -2.28 -18.92 -2.90
C ASP A 184 -3.11 -20.07 -3.52
N ALA A 185 -4.42 -20.14 -3.25
CA ALA A 185 -5.35 -21.07 -3.88
C ALA A 185 -5.88 -20.55 -5.22
N GLY A 186 -5.50 -19.34 -5.64
CA GLY A 186 -5.96 -18.71 -6.87
C GLY A 186 -7.35 -18.11 -6.78
N ARG A 187 -7.94 -17.96 -5.57
CA ARG A 187 -9.22 -17.30 -5.38
C ARG A 187 -9.06 -15.79 -5.48
N PRO A 188 -9.97 -15.07 -6.16
CA PRO A 188 -9.90 -13.60 -6.23
C PRO A 188 -10.11 -12.99 -4.85
N THR A 189 -9.37 -11.94 -4.53
CA THR A 189 -9.45 -11.20 -3.26
C THR A 189 -9.85 -9.75 -3.50
N LEU A 190 -10.65 -9.19 -2.61
CA LEU A 190 -11.04 -7.79 -2.61
C LEU A 190 -10.78 -7.21 -1.21
N GLN A 191 -10.26 -5.98 -1.17
CA GLN A 191 -9.91 -5.32 0.08
C GLN A 191 -10.65 -3.98 0.20
N PHE A 192 -11.05 -3.61 1.42
CA PHE A 192 -11.92 -2.45 1.68
C PHE A 192 -11.27 -1.43 2.63
N GLY A 193 -9.96 -1.31 2.58
CA GLY A 193 -9.21 -0.40 3.41
C GLY A 193 -7.79 -0.85 3.65
N CYS A 194 -7.09 -0.13 4.51
CA CYS A 194 -5.71 -0.39 4.89
C CYS A 194 -5.48 -0.10 6.37
N ARG A 195 -4.40 -0.65 6.91
CA ARG A 195 -3.89 -0.28 8.23
C ARG A 195 -3.19 1.08 8.17
N GLY A 196 -3.14 1.75 9.32
CA GLY A 196 -2.27 2.91 9.49
C GLY A 196 -0.87 2.52 9.91
N LEU A 197 0.02 3.48 9.90
CA LEU A 197 1.43 3.35 10.27
C LEU A 197 1.87 4.56 11.08
N VAL A 198 2.68 4.33 12.10
CA VAL A 198 3.57 5.35 12.68
C VAL A 198 4.97 4.78 12.69
N TYR A 199 5.91 5.47 12.06
CA TYR A 199 7.32 5.11 12.08
C TYR A 199 8.12 6.18 12.81
N VAL A 200 8.86 5.80 13.86
CA VAL A 200 9.62 6.76 14.69
C VAL A 200 11.04 6.30 14.91
N THR A 201 11.93 7.27 15.08
CA THR A 201 13.27 7.03 15.62
C THR A 201 13.34 7.60 17.03
N LEU A 202 13.67 6.74 17.99
CA LEU A 202 14.00 7.14 19.35
C LEU A 202 15.52 7.34 19.46
N ARG A 203 15.92 8.40 20.13
CA ARG A 203 17.34 8.73 20.37
C ARG A 203 17.57 9.06 21.83
N VAL A 204 18.68 8.58 22.35
CA VAL A 204 19.16 8.92 23.70
C VAL A 204 20.63 9.33 23.62
N LYS A 205 20.94 10.53 24.08
CA LYS A 205 22.32 10.98 24.28
C LYS A 205 22.58 11.23 25.77
N MET A 206 23.55 10.53 26.35
CA MET A 206 23.88 10.63 27.78
C MET A 206 25.25 11.24 28.02
N LEU A 207 26.16 11.16 27.07
CA LEU A 207 27.53 11.66 27.13
C LEU A 207 27.85 12.42 25.83
N ASP A 208 28.89 13.25 25.85
CA ASP A 208 29.31 13.98 24.64
C ASP A 208 30.09 13.09 23.67
N PHE A 209 30.78 12.06 24.21
CA PHE A 209 31.57 11.10 23.43
C PHE A 209 31.69 9.76 24.20
N ASP A 210 31.94 8.70 23.46
CA ASP A 210 32.14 7.35 24.01
C ASP A 210 33.23 7.33 25.07
N GLN A 211 33.00 6.56 26.14
CA GLN A 211 33.92 6.38 27.23
C GLN A 211 34.44 4.95 27.30
N HIS A 212 35.54 4.74 28.02
CA HIS A 212 35.97 3.39 28.37
C HIS A 212 34.97 2.72 29.33
N SER A 213 34.60 1.47 29.09
CA SER A 213 33.57 0.76 29.89
C SER A 213 33.94 0.62 31.37
N GLY A 214 35.17 0.80 31.76
CA GLY A 214 35.57 0.88 33.19
C GLY A 214 34.85 1.98 33.98
N TRP A 215 34.30 2.98 33.32
CA TRP A 215 33.51 4.05 33.95
C TRP A 215 32.01 3.76 34.02
N ALA A 216 31.55 2.59 33.54
CA ALA A 216 30.14 2.24 33.49
C ALA A 216 29.46 2.15 34.89
N SER A 217 30.22 2.03 35.98
CA SER A 217 29.72 2.09 37.32
C SER A 217 29.43 3.52 37.86
N ILE A 218 29.87 4.54 37.11
CA ILE A 218 29.80 5.95 37.50
C ILE A 218 29.03 6.78 36.45
N TYR A 219 29.29 6.54 35.17
CA TYR A 219 28.67 7.32 34.10
C TYR A 219 27.36 6.66 33.64
N PRO A 220 26.37 7.48 33.21
CA PRO A 220 25.11 6.95 32.68
C PRO A 220 25.31 6.26 31.33
N SER A 221 24.62 5.17 31.10
CA SER A 221 24.65 4.39 29.88
C SER A 221 23.46 4.75 28.97
N ALA A 222 23.73 5.32 27.81
CA ALA A 222 22.69 5.57 26.79
C ALA A 222 22.03 4.25 26.35
N ALA A 223 22.83 3.20 26.15
CA ALA A 223 22.33 1.88 25.76
C ALA A 223 21.33 1.31 26.78
N MET A 224 21.69 1.28 28.07
CA MET A 224 20.80 0.74 29.12
C MET A 224 19.55 1.59 29.31
N TYR A 225 19.65 2.91 29.17
CA TYR A 225 18.50 3.80 29.26
C TYR A 225 17.52 3.55 28.12
N LEU A 226 18.00 3.42 26.88
CA LEU A 226 17.16 3.11 25.72
C LEU A 226 16.54 1.71 25.82
N ILE A 227 17.32 0.69 26.24
CA ILE A 227 16.79 -0.67 26.44
C ILE A 227 15.67 -0.67 27.50
N GLY A 228 15.85 0.06 28.59
CA GLY A 228 14.80 0.23 29.61
C GLY A 228 13.54 0.88 29.05
N ALA A 229 13.70 1.95 28.26
CA ALA A 229 12.59 2.61 27.58
C ALA A 229 11.84 1.65 26.63
N LEU A 230 12.55 0.92 25.79
CA LEU A 230 11.96 -0.07 24.88
C LEU A 230 11.24 -1.20 25.64
N ALA A 231 11.81 -1.69 26.72
CA ALA A 231 11.21 -2.73 27.56
C ALA A 231 9.94 -2.25 28.28
N SER A 232 9.78 -0.94 28.50
CA SER A 232 8.58 -0.38 29.10
C SER A 232 7.37 -0.38 28.14
N LEU A 233 7.59 -0.41 26.84
CA LEU A 233 6.55 -0.27 25.82
C LEU A 233 5.65 -1.50 25.70
N ARG A 234 6.14 -2.68 26.04
CA ARG A 234 5.45 -3.98 25.87
C ARG A 234 5.70 -4.90 27.06
N ASP A 235 4.79 -5.84 27.27
CA ASP A 235 4.98 -6.98 28.16
C ASP A 235 5.55 -8.21 27.40
N GLN A 236 5.68 -9.33 28.14
CA GLN A 236 6.20 -10.59 27.57
C GLN A 236 5.25 -11.22 26.53
N ASP A 237 3.94 -10.92 26.63
CA ASP A 237 2.91 -11.38 25.71
C ASP A 237 2.73 -10.42 24.52
N MET A 238 3.65 -9.46 24.35
CA MET A 238 3.62 -8.44 23.32
C MET A 238 2.43 -7.47 23.41
N ASN A 239 1.77 -7.36 24.58
CA ASN A 239 0.78 -6.31 24.79
C ASN A 239 1.48 -4.96 24.91
N ILE A 240 0.94 -3.95 24.25
CA ILE A 240 1.45 -2.57 24.31
C ILE A 240 1.01 -1.98 25.67
N LYS A 241 1.98 -1.50 26.44
CA LYS A 241 1.78 -0.97 27.79
C LYS A 241 1.63 0.55 27.84
N ILE A 242 1.48 1.18 26.70
CA ILE A 242 1.25 2.62 26.61
C ILE A 242 -0.20 2.90 27.03
N ASP A 243 -0.38 3.64 28.14
CA ASP A 243 -1.71 3.98 28.65
C ASP A 243 -2.54 4.70 27.60
N GLY A 244 -3.80 4.27 27.40
CA GLY A 244 -4.72 4.83 26.40
C GLY A 244 -4.51 4.33 24.96
N PHE A 245 -3.47 3.54 24.71
CA PHE A 245 -3.16 3.07 23.33
C PHE A 245 -4.30 2.26 22.69
N TYR A 246 -5.04 1.50 23.49
CA TYR A 246 -6.14 0.65 23.01
C TYR A 246 -7.52 1.33 23.08
N ASP A 247 -7.63 2.57 23.57
CA ASP A 247 -8.93 3.22 23.83
C ASP A 247 -9.76 3.42 22.54
N LYS A 248 -9.08 3.67 21.43
CA LYS A 248 -9.70 3.84 20.10
C LYS A 248 -9.67 2.55 19.24
N VAL A 249 -9.20 1.44 19.80
CA VAL A 249 -9.13 0.17 19.06
C VAL A 249 -10.52 -0.42 18.91
N VAL A 250 -11.01 -0.46 17.66
CA VAL A 250 -12.30 -1.06 17.34
C VAL A 250 -12.22 -2.58 17.30
N LYS A 251 -13.26 -3.24 17.79
CA LYS A 251 -13.41 -4.69 17.67
C LYS A 251 -14.07 -5.05 16.35
N PRO A 252 -13.76 -6.22 15.77
CA PRO A 252 -14.42 -6.66 14.56
C PRO A 252 -15.94 -6.83 14.78
N THR A 253 -16.71 -6.38 13.82
CA THR A 253 -18.15 -6.60 13.75
C THR A 253 -18.44 -8.05 13.35
N GLU A 254 -19.71 -8.46 13.43
CA GLU A 254 -20.14 -9.77 12.93
C GLU A 254 -19.94 -9.91 11.40
N ALA A 255 -20.08 -8.81 10.66
CA ALA A 255 -19.77 -8.77 9.22
C ALA A 255 -18.28 -8.99 8.96
N ASP A 256 -17.42 -8.39 9.76
CA ASP A 256 -15.97 -8.60 9.65
C ASP A 256 -15.58 -10.05 9.91
N ARG A 257 -16.17 -10.66 10.97
CA ARG A 257 -15.90 -12.06 11.30
C ARG A 257 -16.32 -13.00 10.18
N ARG A 258 -17.46 -12.71 9.52
CA ARG A 258 -17.89 -13.50 8.34
C ARG A 258 -16.90 -13.38 7.18
N MET A 259 -16.40 -12.18 6.89
CA MET A 259 -15.37 -11.98 5.87
C MET A 259 -14.08 -12.71 6.24
N MET A 260 -13.59 -12.51 7.47
CA MET A 260 -12.35 -13.14 7.94
C MET A 260 -12.40 -14.68 7.97
N ALA A 261 -13.57 -15.27 8.22
CA ALA A 261 -13.74 -16.72 8.21
C ALA A 261 -13.51 -17.38 6.84
N ALA A 262 -13.60 -16.62 5.75
CA ALA A 262 -13.28 -17.08 4.39
C ALA A 262 -11.79 -16.97 4.03
N ILE A 263 -11.01 -16.23 4.82
CA ILE A 263 -9.58 -15.98 4.58
C ILE A 263 -8.78 -17.18 5.11
N ASP A 264 -7.99 -17.79 4.26
CA ASP A 264 -7.01 -18.79 4.69
C ASP A 264 -5.78 -18.07 5.27
N SER A 265 -5.44 -18.35 6.51
CA SER A 265 -4.26 -17.77 7.15
C SER A 265 -2.94 -18.35 6.64
N GLU A 266 -3.01 -19.56 6.02
CA GLU A 266 -1.85 -20.32 5.55
C GLU A 266 -0.73 -20.47 6.60
N ILE A 267 -1.11 -20.39 7.87
CA ILE A 267 -0.16 -20.24 8.97
C ILE A 267 0.82 -21.39 9.07
N GLU A 268 0.40 -22.59 8.70
CA GLU A 268 1.28 -23.77 8.73
C GLU A 268 2.31 -23.72 7.59
N LYS A 269 1.90 -23.26 6.39
CA LYS A 269 2.80 -23.02 5.27
C LYS A 269 3.81 -21.91 5.61
N ARG A 270 3.33 -20.84 6.24
CA ARG A 270 4.19 -19.74 6.70
C ARG A 270 5.15 -20.18 7.80
N ARG A 271 4.72 -21.04 8.72
CA ARG A 271 5.58 -21.62 9.75
C ARG A 271 6.77 -22.36 9.14
N GLN A 272 6.52 -23.19 8.13
CA GLN A 272 7.57 -23.94 7.42
C GLN A 272 8.51 -23.02 6.64
N LEU A 273 7.97 -21.97 6.01
CA LEU A 273 8.74 -21.03 5.21
C LEU A 273 9.63 -20.11 6.07
N VAL A 274 9.11 -19.57 7.16
CA VAL A 274 9.76 -18.54 7.99
C VAL A 274 10.49 -19.15 9.19
N GLY A 275 10.08 -20.34 9.65
CA GLY A 275 10.78 -21.10 10.70
C GLY A 275 10.50 -20.60 12.13
N PHE A 276 9.24 -20.27 12.45
CA PHE A 276 8.87 -19.91 13.83
C PHE A 276 8.23 -21.07 14.58
N ASP A 277 8.49 -21.16 15.91
CA ASP A 277 7.95 -22.23 16.75
C ASP A 277 6.52 -21.94 17.21
N LYS A 278 6.25 -20.70 17.66
CA LYS A 278 4.96 -20.27 18.20
C LYS A 278 4.55 -18.92 17.66
N LEU A 279 3.25 -18.75 17.49
CA LEU A 279 2.67 -17.45 17.23
C LEU A 279 2.67 -16.57 18.50
N VAL A 280 2.79 -15.28 18.29
CA VAL A 280 2.60 -14.31 19.38
C VAL A 280 1.19 -14.48 19.95
N ARG A 281 1.07 -14.57 21.29
CA ARG A 281 -0.17 -14.80 22.03
C ARG A 281 -0.87 -16.14 21.76
N ASP A 282 -0.26 -17.04 21.01
CA ASP A 282 -0.75 -18.38 20.71
C ASP A 282 -2.25 -18.43 20.27
N PRO A 283 -2.66 -17.65 19.26
CA PRO A 283 -4.05 -17.61 18.83
C PRO A 283 -4.49 -18.95 18.28
N LYS A 284 -5.76 -19.29 18.45
CA LYS A 284 -6.35 -20.43 17.77
C LYS A 284 -6.37 -20.19 16.25
N PRO A 285 -6.42 -21.24 15.42
CA PRO A 285 -6.42 -21.09 13.96
C PRO A 285 -7.45 -20.10 13.42
N ASP A 286 -8.64 -20.09 13.98
CA ASP A 286 -9.75 -19.18 13.63
C ASP A 286 -9.57 -17.74 14.13
N GLN A 287 -8.59 -17.50 15.00
CA GLN A 287 -8.27 -16.18 15.56
C GLN A 287 -7.06 -15.52 14.88
N VAL A 288 -6.31 -16.25 14.06
CA VAL A 288 -5.07 -15.74 13.42
C VAL A 288 -5.35 -14.50 12.56
N ILE A 289 -6.38 -14.56 11.71
CA ILE A 289 -6.75 -13.44 10.84
C ILE A 289 -7.29 -12.26 11.65
N GLU A 290 -8.12 -12.51 12.67
CA GLU A 290 -8.59 -11.44 13.56
C GLU A 290 -7.42 -10.76 14.28
N GLN A 291 -6.48 -11.54 14.79
CA GLN A 291 -5.28 -10.98 15.43
C GLN A 291 -4.43 -10.18 14.43
N MET A 292 -4.23 -10.69 13.23
CA MET A 292 -3.43 -10.02 12.19
C MET A 292 -4.06 -8.67 11.78
N LEU A 293 -5.37 -8.60 11.63
CA LEU A 293 -6.04 -7.39 11.15
C LEU A 293 -6.40 -6.42 12.28
N PHE A 294 -7.00 -6.89 13.38
CA PHE A 294 -7.60 -6.03 14.40
C PHE A 294 -6.72 -5.84 15.65
N LEU A 295 -5.46 -6.32 15.63
CA LEU A 295 -4.52 -6.04 16.70
C LEU A 295 -3.46 -5.05 16.23
N PRO A 296 -3.36 -3.86 16.84
CA PRO A 296 -2.27 -2.94 16.54
C PRO A 296 -0.93 -3.51 17.04
N THR A 297 0.15 -3.07 16.43
CA THR A 297 1.50 -3.54 16.76
C THR A 297 2.40 -2.40 17.23
N CYS A 298 3.41 -2.75 18.03
CA CYS A 298 4.55 -1.91 18.33
C CYS A 298 5.80 -2.77 18.07
N ASN A 299 6.41 -2.57 16.93
CA ASN A 299 7.57 -3.34 16.49
C ASN A 299 8.86 -2.54 16.68
N ILE A 300 9.96 -3.21 17.00
CA ILE A 300 11.29 -2.63 17.03
C ILE A 300 12.01 -3.08 15.75
N ALA A 301 12.10 -2.18 14.78
CA ALA A 301 12.70 -2.44 13.47
C ALA A 301 14.24 -2.42 13.51
N GLY A 302 14.83 -1.71 14.48
CA GLY A 302 16.28 -1.67 14.62
C GLY A 302 16.72 -1.03 15.93
N VAL A 303 17.90 -1.43 16.42
CA VAL A 303 18.57 -0.81 17.58
C VAL A 303 20.03 -0.66 17.23
N THR A 304 20.56 0.54 17.43
CA THR A 304 21.97 0.85 17.17
C THR A 304 22.59 1.52 18.39
N THR A 305 23.62 0.91 18.96
CA THR A 305 24.39 1.50 20.06
C THR A 305 25.73 0.77 20.21
N GLY A 306 26.75 1.49 20.68
CA GLY A 306 28.07 0.93 20.92
C GLY A 306 28.80 0.39 19.68
N TYR A 307 29.71 -0.54 19.91
CA TYR A 307 30.55 -1.09 18.86
C TYR A 307 29.85 -2.21 18.10
N GLN A 308 29.74 -2.09 16.78
CA GLN A 308 29.11 -3.05 15.87
C GLN A 308 30.13 -3.77 14.96
N GLY A 309 31.40 -3.43 15.04
CA GLY A 309 32.44 -4.03 14.19
C GLY A 309 32.94 -5.40 14.69
N PRO A 310 33.81 -6.06 13.93
CA PRO A 310 34.40 -7.36 14.33
C PRO A 310 35.34 -7.20 15.52
N GLY A 311 35.44 -8.23 16.37
CA GLY A 311 36.26 -8.23 17.58
C GLY A 311 35.58 -7.56 18.77
N SER A 312 36.36 -7.17 19.80
CA SER A 312 35.87 -6.58 21.03
C SER A 312 36.36 -5.13 21.19
N LYS A 313 35.49 -4.24 21.65
CA LYS A 313 35.82 -2.88 22.10
C LYS A 313 35.11 -2.60 23.41
N THR A 314 35.89 -2.38 24.49
CA THR A 314 35.35 -2.07 25.82
C THR A 314 34.91 -0.63 25.89
N VAL A 315 33.68 -0.33 25.46
CA VAL A 315 33.13 1.01 25.30
C VAL A 315 31.84 1.20 26.10
N LEU A 316 31.65 2.37 26.66
CA LEU A 316 30.41 2.90 27.18
C LEU A 316 29.89 3.91 26.15
N PRO A 317 28.85 3.58 25.34
CA PRO A 317 28.43 4.44 24.25
C PRO A 317 27.75 5.71 24.75
N ALA A 318 28.08 6.82 24.11
CA ALA A 318 27.53 8.13 24.41
C ALA A 318 26.07 8.27 23.99
N GLU A 319 25.71 7.55 22.92
CA GLU A 319 24.41 7.64 22.27
C GLU A 319 23.85 6.24 21.95
N ALA A 320 22.53 6.16 21.88
CA ALA A 320 21.79 4.99 21.42
C ALA A 320 20.56 5.41 20.62
N THR A 321 20.23 4.68 19.56
CA THR A 321 19.05 4.91 18.73
C THR A 321 18.22 3.63 18.54
N ALA A 322 16.91 3.77 18.40
CA ALA A 322 16.03 2.69 18.02
C ALA A 322 15.01 3.18 16.99
N LYS A 323 14.68 2.32 16.04
CA LYS A 323 13.62 2.54 15.05
C LYS A 323 12.45 1.65 15.42
N LEU A 324 11.25 2.26 15.50
CA LEU A 324 10.02 1.57 15.83
C LEU A 324 8.98 1.83 14.75
N ASP A 325 8.12 0.85 14.55
CA ASP A 325 6.89 1.01 13.78
C ASP A 325 5.67 0.54 14.60
N PHE A 326 4.58 1.28 14.46
CA PHE A 326 3.28 0.94 15.01
C PHE A 326 2.32 0.75 13.84
N ARG A 327 1.81 -0.47 13.65
CA ARG A 327 0.71 -0.69 12.72
C ARG A 327 -0.59 -0.39 13.44
N LEU A 328 -1.32 0.58 12.90
CA LEU A 328 -2.58 1.07 13.46
C LEU A 328 -3.78 0.37 12.79
N ILE A 329 -4.88 0.31 13.51
CA ILE A 329 -6.16 -0.17 12.98
C ILE A 329 -7.13 1.01 12.82
N PRO A 330 -8.26 0.84 12.11
CA PRO A 330 -9.26 1.90 11.98
C PRO A 330 -9.59 2.57 13.32
N ASP A 331 -9.82 3.90 13.28
CA ASP A 331 -10.06 4.83 14.38
C ASP A 331 -8.84 5.22 15.25
N GLN A 332 -7.67 4.63 15.06
CA GLN A 332 -6.43 5.14 15.64
C GLN A 332 -5.82 6.28 14.78
N ASP A 333 -5.27 7.29 15.43
CA ASP A 333 -4.62 8.44 14.77
C ASP A 333 -3.12 8.44 15.07
N PRO A 334 -2.23 8.58 14.07
CA PRO A 334 -0.79 8.67 14.26
C PRO A 334 -0.35 9.73 15.27
N ALA A 335 -0.98 10.91 15.26
CA ALA A 335 -0.62 12.00 16.17
C ALA A 335 -0.95 11.65 17.63
N ASP A 336 -2.08 10.98 17.87
CA ASP A 336 -2.44 10.48 19.21
C ASP A 336 -1.41 9.45 19.69
N VAL A 337 -0.99 8.53 18.83
CA VAL A 337 0.00 7.50 19.19
C VAL A 337 1.33 8.13 19.57
N LEU A 338 1.79 9.13 18.83
CA LEU A 338 3.01 9.87 19.16
C LEU A 338 2.90 10.61 20.50
N HIS A 339 1.75 11.22 20.76
CA HIS A 339 1.47 11.89 22.04
C HIS A 339 1.46 10.90 23.21
N LEU A 340 0.79 9.77 23.05
CA LEU A 340 0.73 8.71 24.06
C LEU A 340 2.11 8.09 24.31
N LEU A 341 2.90 7.86 23.25
CA LEU A 341 4.29 7.39 23.39
C LEU A 341 5.15 8.36 24.20
N ARG A 342 5.07 9.67 23.91
CA ARG A 342 5.82 10.69 24.67
C ARG A 342 5.40 10.68 26.13
N THR A 343 4.09 10.69 26.39
CA THR A 343 3.54 10.66 27.74
C THR A 343 3.98 9.41 28.53
N HIS A 344 3.97 8.25 27.88
CA HIS A 344 4.41 6.98 28.48
C HIS A 344 5.90 7.04 28.85
N LEU A 345 6.76 7.50 27.96
CA LEU A 345 8.19 7.61 28.21
C LEU A 345 8.48 8.55 29.39
N ASP A 346 7.80 9.71 29.45
CA ASP A 346 7.96 10.67 30.55
C ASP A 346 7.53 10.09 31.89
N ARG A 347 6.35 9.45 31.94
CA ARG A 347 5.83 8.83 33.17
C ARG A 347 6.66 7.63 33.63
N SER A 348 7.34 6.96 32.72
CA SER A 348 8.18 5.81 33.02
C SER A 348 9.62 6.17 33.38
N GLY A 349 9.96 7.47 33.46
CA GLY A 349 11.30 7.95 33.81
C GLY A 349 12.29 7.97 32.66
N PHE A 350 11.77 8.04 31.43
CA PHE A 350 12.57 8.06 30.19
C PHE A 350 12.44 9.39 29.42
N GLU A 351 12.41 10.51 30.14
CA GLU A 351 12.25 11.87 29.61
C GLU A 351 13.38 12.28 28.65
N LYS A 352 14.56 11.68 28.80
CA LYS A 352 15.72 11.94 27.93
C LYS A 352 15.65 11.23 26.57
N VAL A 353 14.64 10.37 26.37
CA VAL A 353 14.40 9.81 25.03
C VAL A 353 13.82 10.90 24.14
N GLU A 354 14.53 11.25 23.12
CA GLU A 354 14.05 12.12 22.03
C GLU A 354 13.24 11.26 21.05
N ILE A 355 12.04 11.73 20.65
CA ILE A 355 11.29 11.19 19.54
C ILE A 355 11.64 12.07 18.34
N LEU A 356 12.47 11.57 17.44
CA LEU A 356 12.77 12.26 16.19
C LEU A 356 11.56 12.12 15.27
N ALA A 357 11.38 13.08 14.35
CA ALA A 357 10.23 13.18 13.49
C ALA A 357 9.83 11.81 12.94
N GLY A 358 8.58 11.44 13.17
CA GLY A 358 7.98 10.22 12.67
C GLY A 358 7.12 10.52 11.45
N GLU A 359 7.08 9.60 10.52
CA GLU A 359 6.11 9.56 9.45
C GLU A 359 4.90 8.76 9.92
N GLY A 360 3.71 9.18 9.53
CA GLY A 360 2.49 8.50 9.95
C GLY A 360 1.43 8.57 8.89
N GLU A 361 0.80 7.42 8.63
CA GLU A 361 -0.36 7.31 7.75
C GLU A 361 -1.56 6.83 8.55
N LYS A 362 -2.69 7.51 8.35
CA LYS A 362 -3.93 7.14 9.01
C LYS A 362 -4.51 5.88 8.36
N PRO A 363 -5.12 4.98 9.16
CA PRO A 363 -5.82 3.84 8.60
C PRO A 363 -7.08 4.30 7.85
N ALA A 364 -7.51 3.48 6.91
CA ALA A 364 -8.74 3.73 6.16
C ALA A 364 -9.62 2.48 6.14
N ARG A 365 -10.93 2.68 6.17
CA ARG A 365 -11.90 1.61 6.04
C ARG A 365 -13.13 2.07 5.27
N SER A 366 -13.47 1.35 4.22
CA SER A 366 -14.62 1.63 3.36
C SER A 366 -15.77 0.65 3.61
N ASP A 367 -16.99 1.04 3.24
CA ASP A 367 -18.18 0.21 3.37
C ASP A 367 -18.24 -0.84 2.25
N VAL A 368 -18.17 -2.11 2.64
CA VAL A 368 -18.31 -3.28 1.74
C VAL A 368 -19.70 -3.33 1.04
N ASN A 369 -20.70 -2.64 1.59
CA ASN A 369 -22.04 -2.54 1.01
C ASN A 369 -22.23 -1.32 0.11
N SER A 370 -21.21 -0.54 -0.15
CA SER A 370 -21.27 0.59 -1.07
C SER A 370 -21.63 0.16 -2.50
N ALA A 371 -22.12 1.09 -3.31
CA ALA A 371 -22.49 0.79 -4.69
C ALA A 371 -21.29 0.32 -5.53
N VAL A 372 -20.11 0.94 -5.33
CA VAL A 372 -18.89 0.54 -6.03
C VAL A 372 -18.44 -0.85 -5.59
N ALA A 373 -18.47 -1.14 -4.27
CA ALA A 373 -18.10 -2.46 -3.76
C ALA A 373 -18.99 -3.56 -4.35
N ARG A 374 -20.33 -3.38 -4.34
CA ARG A 374 -21.25 -4.33 -4.95
C ARG A 374 -20.99 -4.55 -6.43
N ALA A 375 -20.75 -3.48 -7.19
CA ALA A 375 -20.44 -3.59 -8.62
C ALA A 375 -19.18 -4.42 -8.86
N VAL A 376 -18.13 -4.19 -8.07
CA VAL A 376 -16.86 -4.95 -8.16
C VAL A 376 -17.07 -6.40 -7.75
N ILE A 377 -17.70 -6.67 -6.59
CA ILE A 377 -17.96 -8.03 -6.08
C ILE A 377 -18.71 -8.86 -7.12
N ASP A 378 -19.77 -8.30 -7.70
CA ASP A 378 -20.59 -9.02 -8.68
C ASP A 378 -19.82 -9.28 -9.99
N CYS A 379 -19.02 -8.31 -10.48
CA CYS A 379 -18.20 -8.52 -11.67
C CYS A 379 -17.11 -9.57 -11.45
N VAL A 380 -16.46 -9.53 -10.28
CA VAL A 380 -15.44 -10.53 -9.92
C VAL A 380 -16.06 -11.92 -9.79
N ARG A 381 -17.23 -12.01 -9.16
CA ARG A 381 -17.99 -13.29 -9.04
C ARG A 381 -18.33 -13.87 -10.41
N ASP A 382 -18.77 -13.03 -11.34
CA ASP A 382 -19.11 -13.44 -12.71
C ASP A 382 -17.89 -13.92 -13.52
N MET A 383 -16.70 -13.35 -13.28
CA MET A 383 -15.47 -13.66 -14.04
C MET A 383 -14.62 -14.77 -13.40
N TYR A 384 -14.52 -14.79 -12.07
CA TYR A 384 -13.53 -15.60 -11.35
C TYR A 384 -14.15 -16.53 -10.29
N GLY A 385 -15.45 -16.40 -10.01
CA GLY A 385 -16.12 -17.06 -8.89
C GLY A 385 -16.14 -16.20 -7.62
N GLU A 386 -16.57 -16.79 -6.51
CA GLU A 386 -16.81 -16.06 -5.26
C GLU A 386 -15.52 -15.47 -4.70
N PRO A 387 -15.42 -14.14 -4.53
CA PRO A 387 -14.22 -13.51 -4.01
C PRO A 387 -14.08 -13.68 -2.49
N VAL A 388 -12.83 -13.71 -2.02
CA VAL A 388 -12.49 -13.59 -0.61
C VAL A 388 -12.45 -12.11 -0.25
N LEU A 389 -13.29 -11.69 0.67
CA LEU A 389 -13.41 -10.30 1.08
C LEU A 389 -12.56 -10.02 2.33
N TRP A 390 -11.71 -9.01 2.26
CA TRP A 390 -10.90 -8.56 3.39
C TRP A 390 -11.45 -7.24 3.94
N PRO A 391 -11.77 -7.14 5.24
CA PRO A 391 -12.22 -5.88 5.84
C PRO A 391 -11.29 -4.70 5.53
N PHE A 392 -9.98 -4.97 5.53
CA PHE A 392 -8.90 -4.10 5.09
C PHE A 392 -7.61 -4.92 4.93
N MET A 393 -6.65 -4.42 4.16
CA MET A 393 -5.36 -5.08 3.99
C MET A 393 -4.47 -4.91 5.24
N PRO A 394 -3.58 -5.87 5.53
CA PRO A 394 -2.63 -5.76 6.63
C PRO A 394 -1.51 -4.74 6.38
N ALA A 395 -1.39 -4.25 5.16
CA ALA A 395 -0.45 -3.22 4.72
C ALA A 395 -1.03 -1.81 4.93
N THR A 396 -0.27 -0.80 4.58
CA THR A 396 -0.62 0.63 4.68
C THR A 396 -0.59 1.25 3.28
N GLY A 397 -1.38 2.28 3.07
CA GLY A 397 -1.41 3.10 1.86
C GLY A 397 -2.14 4.41 2.13
N PRO A 398 -2.03 5.41 1.25
CA PRO A 398 -2.52 6.77 1.48
C PRO A 398 -4.04 6.91 1.25
N MET A 399 -4.84 5.92 1.62
CA MET A 399 -6.29 5.86 1.34
C MET A 399 -7.11 6.82 2.20
N HIS A 400 -6.63 7.19 3.38
CA HIS A 400 -7.43 7.94 4.37
C HIS A 400 -8.04 9.23 3.82
N PRO A 401 -7.33 10.11 3.12
CA PRO A 401 -7.89 11.36 2.60
C PRO A 401 -9.08 11.12 1.67
N VAL A 402 -9.04 10.08 0.85
CA VAL A 402 -10.14 9.76 -0.07
C VAL A 402 -11.31 9.11 0.67
N VAL A 403 -11.03 8.11 1.50
CA VAL A 403 -12.07 7.32 2.18
C VAL A 403 -12.74 8.10 3.30
N ALA A 404 -11.96 8.71 4.18
CA ALA A 404 -12.48 9.35 5.40
C ALA A 404 -12.77 10.84 5.21
N ASP A 405 -11.81 11.62 4.67
CA ASP A 405 -11.98 13.07 4.60
C ASP A 405 -12.93 13.50 3.47
N LEU A 406 -12.83 12.82 2.30
CA LEU A 406 -13.73 13.09 1.17
C LEU A 406 -15.00 12.24 1.19
N GLY A 407 -15.07 11.21 2.01
CA GLY A 407 -16.23 10.31 2.14
C GLY A 407 -16.49 9.48 0.88
N VAL A 408 -15.46 9.15 0.10
CA VAL A 408 -15.59 8.38 -1.13
C VAL A 408 -15.44 6.89 -0.83
N PRO A 409 -16.51 6.08 -1.04
CA PRO A 409 -16.42 4.63 -0.87
C PRO A 409 -15.37 4.04 -1.82
N THR A 410 -14.44 3.26 -1.28
CA THR A 410 -13.26 2.78 -2.00
C THR A 410 -13.13 1.27 -1.90
N VAL A 411 -12.68 0.63 -2.97
CA VAL A 411 -12.37 -0.80 -3.03
C VAL A 411 -11.06 -1.00 -3.80
N LEU A 412 -10.22 -1.90 -3.30
CA LEU A 412 -9.08 -2.44 -4.03
C LEU A 412 -9.61 -3.62 -4.88
N PRO A 413 -9.68 -3.46 -6.21
CA PRO A 413 -10.25 -4.48 -7.08
C PRO A 413 -9.25 -5.61 -7.35
N VAL A 414 -9.68 -6.63 -8.06
CA VAL A 414 -8.78 -7.62 -8.65
C VAL A 414 -8.02 -6.97 -9.83
N GLY A 415 -6.71 -7.09 -9.82
CA GLY A 415 -5.80 -6.69 -10.88
C GLY A 415 -4.81 -7.82 -11.18
N VAL A 416 -3.53 -7.48 -11.28
CA VAL A 416 -2.46 -8.42 -11.64
C VAL A 416 -1.78 -9.11 -10.45
N GLY A 417 -2.11 -8.71 -9.21
CA GLY A 417 -1.42 -9.11 -7.99
C GLY A 417 -1.54 -10.60 -7.66
N ARG A 418 -0.43 -11.33 -7.64
CA ARG A 418 -0.32 -12.74 -7.22
C ARG A 418 0.81 -12.93 -6.24
N PRO A 419 0.78 -13.98 -5.41
CA PRO A 419 1.84 -14.26 -4.43
C PRO A 419 3.25 -14.40 -5.03
N ASP A 420 3.35 -14.75 -6.32
CA ASP A 420 4.61 -15.00 -7.03
C ASP A 420 5.08 -13.82 -7.89
N ASN A 421 4.45 -12.65 -7.80
CA ASN A 421 4.83 -11.45 -8.58
C ASN A 421 6.17 -10.82 -8.18
N ARG A 422 6.69 -11.11 -6.99
CA ARG A 422 7.95 -10.55 -6.46
C ARG A 422 7.95 -9.02 -6.37
N ILE A 423 6.84 -8.42 -5.97
CA ILE A 423 6.74 -6.98 -5.72
C ILE A 423 7.90 -6.54 -4.80
N HIS A 424 8.54 -5.39 -5.09
CA HIS A 424 9.72 -4.82 -4.41
C HIS A 424 10.98 -5.72 -4.43
N ALA A 425 10.99 -6.79 -5.21
CA ALA A 425 12.13 -7.71 -5.31
C ALA A 425 12.65 -7.84 -6.77
N PRO A 426 13.87 -8.35 -6.98
CA PRO A 426 14.36 -8.66 -8.32
C PRO A 426 13.47 -9.68 -9.05
N ASN A 427 13.33 -9.47 -10.36
CA ASN A 427 12.45 -10.23 -11.26
C ASN A 427 10.96 -10.07 -10.93
N GLU A 428 10.55 -8.88 -10.54
CA GLU A 428 9.15 -8.50 -10.48
C GLU A 428 8.47 -8.82 -11.79
N ASN A 429 7.27 -9.41 -11.74
CA ASN A 429 6.63 -9.93 -12.93
C ASN A 429 5.12 -10.05 -12.78
N ILE A 430 4.40 -10.11 -13.88
CA ILE A 430 2.98 -10.44 -13.96
C ILE A 430 2.72 -11.51 -15.01
N ARG A 431 1.55 -12.15 -14.95
CA ARG A 431 1.07 -12.95 -16.09
C ARG A 431 0.38 -12.02 -17.10
N ALA A 432 0.75 -12.14 -18.37
CA ALA A 432 0.14 -11.33 -19.43
C ALA A 432 -1.38 -11.56 -19.53
N GLU A 433 -1.85 -12.76 -19.22
CA GLU A 433 -3.29 -13.08 -19.17
C GLU A 433 -4.02 -12.31 -18.05
N ASP A 434 -3.44 -12.21 -16.86
CA ASP A 434 -4.04 -11.47 -15.75
C ASP A 434 -4.19 -9.99 -16.11
N TYR A 435 -3.20 -9.41 -16.78
CA TYR A 435 -3.27 -8.04 -17.28
C TYR A 435 -4.45 -7.84 -18.26
N VAL A 436 -4.57 -8.69 -19.25
CA VAL A 436 -5.67 -8.62 -20.23
C VAL A 436 -7.04 -8.83 -19.55
N ASN A 437 -7.11 -9.72 -18.57
CA ASN A 437 -8.32 -9.94 -17.79
C ASN A 437 -8.66 -8.75 -16.87
N THR A 438 -7.66 -8.02 -16.37
CA THR A 438 -7.88 -6.77 -15.61
C THR A 438 -8.54 -5.72 -16.51
N VAL A 439 -8.12 -5.58 -17.78
CA VAL A 439 -8.79 -4.68 -18.74
C VAL A 439 -10.27 -5.06 -18.91
N ARG A 440 -10.57 -6.35 -19.05
CA ARG A 440 -11.96 -6.85 -19.16
C ARG A 440 -12.78 -6.54 -17.91
N LEU A 441 -12.19 -6.79 -16.73
CA LEU A 441 -12.85 -6.53 -15.45
C LEU A 441 -13.20 -5.04 -15.29
N MET A 442 -12.25 -4.14 -15.61
CA MET A 442 -12.49 -2.70 -15.52
C MET A 442 -13.65 -2.26 -16.43
N CYS A 443 -13.73 -2.73 -17.67
CA CYS A 443 -14.87 -2.44 -18.56
C CYS A 443 -16.19 -2.87 -17.92
N ARG A 444 -16.27 -4.09 -17.37
CA ARG A 444 -17.49 -4.64 -16.75
C ARG A 444 -17.88 -3.88 -15.49
N VAL A 445 -16.92 -3.55 -14.64
CA VAL A 445 -17.16 -2.78 -13.41
C VAL A 445 -17.70 -1.40 -13.74
N TRP A 446 -17.12 -0.70 -14.72
CA TRP A 446 -17.58 0.64 -15.09
C TRP A 446 -18.98 0.62 -15.68
N GLU A 447 -19.31 -0.38 -16.50
CA GLU A 447 -20.66 -0.54 -17.04
C GLU A 447 -21.69 -0.82 -15.91
N ARG A 448 -21.37 -1.75 -15.00
CA ARG A 448 -22.27 -2.12 -13.91
C ARG A 448 -22.44 -0.97 -12.91
N PHE A 449 -21.35 -0.29 -12.55
CA PHE A 449 -21.40 0.84 -11.65
C PHE A 449 -22.12 2.05 -12.27
N GLY A 450 -21.91 2.32 -13.56
CA GLY A 450 -22.58 3.42 -14.26
C GLY A 450 -24.08 3.19 -14.49
N ALA A 451 -24.54 1.93 -14.57
CA ALA A 451 -25.95 1.59 -14.78
C ALA A 451 -26.78 1.57 -13.48
N ALA A 452 -26.15 1.43 -12.34
CA ALA A 452 -26.82 1.37 -11.03
C ALA A 452 -27.05 2.77 -10.46
#